data_c32069d84e769c1a35aa9db04cb650e1
#
_entry.id   c32069d84e769c1a35aa9db04cb650e1
#
_cell.length_a   1.000
_cell.length_b   1.000
_cell.length_c   1.000
_cell.angle_alpha   90.00
_cell.angle_beta   90.00
_cell.angle_gamma   90.00
#
_symmetry.space_group_name_H-M   'P 1'
#
loop_
_entity.id
_entity.type
_entity.pdbx_description
1 polymer ?
#
loop_
_entity_poly.entity_id
_entity_poly.type
_entity_poly.pdbx_seq_one_letter_code
_entity_poly.pdbx_strand_id
1 'polypeptide(L)'
;MTSQKKHLTGIFLFLTLILISSVLASGCFALNLFHKDVQESPAPTTIPLPTKTPTSEAEPAAPVEPTQTPETKSEAEAPPTEIVPPQEEVQLPPGFGISEYVSGLKGPRMMTLGPDQALYVAERSANRIIRLPDKDQDGVADGIEVAADGLNAPSSIAFYKDGSLYVGETQQILRLTDPDGDGYFQESEIIIDGIPAGGHSTRTVLFSPDWEYLYVSIGSSCNVCLEDDPRRATIMRYRPDGSEEELYADGLRNAVGITFRPGTEELWATNNGRDWLGDEQPPETIYRVEQGDDAGWPRCHSGRIIDPDFGEAGDCEGILDPVVEMQAHSAPLGHRFYTGTKFPEEYQGDLFVAFHGSWNRSDPTGYKVVRIPVDDQGNATGGVIDFAAGWLREDGSQWGRPVDVLTGPDGSLFISDDGAGRIYRVFYSGE
;
A
#
# COMPACT_ATOMS: atom_id res chain seq x y z
N MET A 1 -30.85 55.66 -41.86
CA MET A 1 -29.97 56.81 -42.08
C MET A 1 -28.59 56.38 -41.61
N THR A 2 -27.76 55.88 -42.50
CA THR A 2 -26.59 56.53 -43.13
C THR A 2 -25.55 56.91 -42.08
N SER A 3 -24.28 56.50 -42.08
CA SER A 3 -23.30 56.33 -43.14
C SER A 3 -22.01 55.82 -42.48
N GLN A 4 -21.41 54.76 -42.88
CA GLN A 4 -20.31 54.62 -43.83
C GLN A 4 -18.96 55.31 -43.47
N LYS A 5 -17.94 54.42 -43.47
CA LYS A 5 -16.61 54.47 -44.17
C LYS A 5 -15.47 55.16 -43.41
N LYS A 6 -14.22 54.81 -43.49
CA LYS A 6 -13.36 53.92 -44.32
C LYS A 6 -11.95 53.88 -43.74
N HIS A 7 -11.24 52.74 -43.94
CA HIS A 7 -9.85 52.53 -44.36
C HIS A 7 -8.70 53.46 -43.90
N LEU A 8 -7.57 52.92 -43.44
CA LEU A 8 -6.37 52.76 -44.26
C LEU A 8 -5.24 52.05 -43.51
N THR A 9 -4.77 50.99 -44.08
CA THR A 9 -3.47 50.33 -44.29
C THR A 9 -2.23 51.15 -43.98
N GLY A 10 -1.21 50.45 -43.39
CA GLY A 10 0.15 50.93 -43.32
C GLY A 10 1.12 49.83 -42.87
N ILE A 11 1.69 49.11 -43.83
CA ILE A 11 2.81 48.21 -43.73
C ILE A 11 4.09 49.05 -43.54
N PHE A 12 4.99 48.66 -42.61
CA PHE A 12 6.44 48.90 -42.77
C PHE A 12 7.25 47.77 -42.14
N LEU A 13 7.89 47.06 -43.04
CA LEU A 13 8.97 46.08 -42.87
C LEU A 13 10.28 46.84 -42.70
N PHE A 14 11.12 46.55 -41.69
CA PHE A 14 12.54 46.81 -41.76
C PHE A 14 13.37 45.70 -41.13
N LEU A 15 14.04 44.98 -42.02
CA LEU A 15 15.22 44.15 -41.72
C LEU A 15 16.40 45.06 -41.42
N THR A 16 17.24 44.73 -40.44
CA THR A 16 18.68 45.02 -40.47
C THR A 16 19.47 43.91 -39.79
N LEU A 17 20.22 43.18 -40.58
CA LEU A 17 21.41 42.39 -40.25
C LEU A 17 22.63 43.32 -40.08
N ILE A 18 23.55 43.09 -39.13
CA ILE A 18 25.02 43.39 -39.19
C ILE A 18 25.66 42.60 -38.04
N LEU A 19 26.42 41.53 -38.30
CA LEU A 19 27.85 41.33 -38.47
C LEU A 19 28.71 41.39 -37.19
N ILE A 20 29.16 40.24 -36.78
CA ILE A 20 30.50 39.70 -36.40
C ILE A 20 31.63 40.70 -36.14
N SER A 21 32.28 40.57 -35.00
CA SER A 21 33.74 40.75 -34.87
C SER A 21 34.30 39.96 -33.67
N SER A 22 35.21 39.05 -33.99
CA SER A 22 36.10 38.27 -33.15
C SER A 22 37.21 39.15 -32.52
N VAL A 23 37.53 38.95 -31.24
CA VAL A 23 38.84 39.25 -30.69
C VAL A 23 39.31 38.08 -29.81
N LEU A 24 40.35 37.42 -30.32
CA LEU A 24 41.24 36.52 -29.61
C LEU A 24 42.14 37.34 -28.65
N ALA A 25 42.21 36.97 -27.38
CA ALA A 25 43.32 37.33 -26.51
C ALA A 25 43.72 36.09 -25.70
N SER A 26 44.93 35.66 -25.98
CA SER A 26 45.67 34.60 -25.27
C SER A 26 45.96 34.99 -23.82
N GLY A 27 45.76 34.04 -22.92
CA GLY A 27 46.25 34.13 -21.55
C GLY A 27 46.49 32.71 -21.01
N CYS A 28 47.72 32.26 -21.08
CA CYS A 28 48.24 31.09 -20.39
C CYS A 28 48.10 31.29 -18.87
N PHE A 29 47.42 30.34 -18.21
CA PHE A 29 47.69 30.08 -16.80
C PHE A 29 47.72 28.56 -16.53
N ALA A 30 48.71 28.19 -15.72
CA ALA A 30 49.25 26.87 -15.50
C ALA A 30 48.26 25.83 -15.00
N LEU A 31 48.39 24.61 -15.59
CA LEU A 31 47.91 23.35 -15.02
C LEU A 31 48.68 23.05 -13.72
N ASN A 32 47.99 23.05 -12.59
CA ASN A 32 48.45 22.31 -11.42
C ASN A 32 47.73 20.95 -11.38
N LEU A 33 48.48 19.93 -11.76
CA LEU A 33 48.17 18.54 -11.59
C LEU A 33 48.23 18.17 -10.11
N PHE A 34 47.05 18.02 -9.47
CA PHE A 34 46.98 17.25 -8.24
C PHE A 34 46.71 15.79 -8.62
N HIS A 35 47.74 14.98 -8.53
CA HIS A 35 47.60 13.52 -8.47
C HIS A 35 46.92 13.18 -7.15
N LYS A 36 45.70 12.68 -7.20
CA LYS A 36 45.08 11.95 -6.10
C LYS A 36 45.39 10.48 -6.31
N ASP A 37 46.20 9.94 -5.43
CA ASP A 37 46.45 8.51 -5.32
C ASP A 37 45.11 7.77 -5.15
N VAL A 38 44.76 6.93 -6.12
CA VAL A 38 43.69 5.99 -6.02
C VAL A 38 44.22 4.82 -5.19
N GLN A 39 43.79 4.78 -3.93
CA GLN A 39 44.03 3.66 -3.04
C GLN A 39 43.11 2.53 -3.47
N GLU A 40 43.69 1.47 -4.04
CA GLU A 40 42.99 0.23 -4.35
C GLU A 40 42.39 -0.36 -3.08
N SER A 41 41.06 -0.57 -3.11
CA SER A 41 40.31 -1.29 -2.08
C SER A 41 40.70 -2.78 -2.12
N PRO A 42 40.96 -3.42 -0.99
CA PRO A 42 41.30 -4.85 -1.00
C PRO A 42 40.09 -5.71 -1.43
N ALA A 43 40.40 -6.74 -2.22
CA ALA A 43 39.44 -7.73 -2.69
C ALA A 43 38.67 -8.40 -1.54
N PRO A 44 37.41 -8.78 -1.72
CA PRO A 44 36.61 -9.42 -0.68
C PRO A 44 37.20 -10.79 -0.32
N THR A 45 37.46 -10.96 0.97
CA THR A 45 37.89 -12.23 1.56
C THR A 45 36.72 -13.20 1.55
N THR A 46 36.87 -14.30 0.83
CA THR A 46 35.93 -15.44 0.85
C THR A 46 35.98 -16.14 2.20
N ILE A 47 34.84 -16.12 2.93
CA ILE A 47 34.66 -16.92 4.15
C ILE A 47 34.25 -18.33 3.71
N PRO A 48 34.95 -19.41 4.15
CA PRO A 48 34.55 -20.77 3.78
C PRO A 48 33.29 -21.20 4.52
N LEU A 49 32.36 -21.83 3.77
CA LEU A 49 31.16 -22.49 4.29
C LEU A 49 31.54 -23.62 5.28
N PRO A 50 30.76 -23.82 6.37
CA PRO A 50 31.00 -24.91 7.29
C PRO A 50 30.72 -26.27 6.64
N THR A 51 31.67 -27.17 6.75
CA THR A 51 31.62 -28.55 6.25
C THR A 51 30.63 -29.37 7.07
N LYS A 52 29.69 -30.04 6.39
CA LYS A 52 28.76 -30.99 7.02
C LYS A 52 29.51 -32.17 7.65
N THR A 53 29.24 -32.41 8.92
CA THR A 53 29.66 -33.60 9.65
C THR A 53 28.87 -34.84 9.17
N PRO A 54 29.48 -36.00 8.93
CA PRO A 54 28.73 -37.17 8.50
C PRO A 54 27.93 -37.79 9.64
N THR A 55 26.69 -38.13 9.32
CA THR A 55 25.72 -38.78 10.21
C THR A 55 26.12 -40.25 10.44
N SER A 56 26.08 -40.66 11.70
CA SER A 56 26.32 -42.01 12.20
C SER A 56 25.35 -43.05 11.60
N GLU A 57 25.87 -44.21 11.29
CA GLU A 57 25.19 -45.42 10.83
C GLU A 57 24.09 -45.89 11.80
N ALA A 58 22.98 -46.30 11.24
CA ALA A 58 21.83 -46.86 11.96
C ALA A 58 22.07 -48.36 12.26
N GLU A 59 21.80 -48.75 13.48
CA GLU A 59 21.78 -50.11 14.01
C GLU A 59 20.52 -50.88 13.50
N PRO A 60 20.58 -52.19 13.25
CA PRO A 60 19.49 -52.95 12.60
C PRO A 60 18.35 -53.27 13.55
N ALA A 61 17.13 -53.12 13.03
CA ALA A 61 15.85 -53.33 13.72
C ALA A 61 15.59 -54.82 14.06
N ALA A 62 15.01 -55.03 15.24
CA ALA A 62 14.50 -56.34 15.73
C ALA A 62 13.17 -56.74 15.06
N PRO A 63 12.77 -58.01 15.05
CA PRO A 63 11.66 -58.57 14.28
C PRO A 63 10.27 -58.15 14.83
N VAL A 64 9.36 -57.82 13.93
CA VAL A 64 8.00 -57.38 14.18
C VAL A 64 7.07 -58.60 14.35
N GLU A 65 6.30 -58.65 15.46
CA GLU A 65 5.20 -59.60 15.70
C GLU A 65 3.94 -59.16 14.89
N PRO A 66 3.05 -60.07 14.52
CA PRO A 66 1.93 -59.79 13.61
C PRO A 66 0.83 -58.97 14.28
N THR A 67 0.52 -57.86 13.64
CA THR A 67 -0.52 -56.93 14.02
C THR A 67 -1.95 -57.46 13.82
N GLN A 68 -2.79 -57.32 14.83
CA GLN A 68 -4.22 -57.58 14.80
C GLN A 68 -4.93 -56.49 13.96
N THR A 69 -5.92 -56.94 13.20
CA THR A 69 -6.81 -56.11 12.35
C THR A 69 -7.53 -55.05 13.18
N PRO A 70 -7.53 -53.76 12.82
CA PRO A 70 -8.31 -52.77 13.57
C PRO A 70 -9.80 -52.83 13.25
N GLU A 71 -10.59 -52.86 14.28
CA GLU A 71 -12.03 -52.60 14.22
C GLU A 71 -12.28 -51.17 13.70
N THR A 72 -13.24 -51.08 12.79
CA THR A 72 -13.75 -49.83 12.23
C THR A 72 -14.36 -48.98 13.34
N LYS A 73 -13.65 -47.96 13.80
CA LYS A 73 -14.21 -46.91 14.64
C LYS A 73 -15.05 -45.99 13.74
N SER A 74 -16.31 -45.81 14.10
CA SER A 74 -17.21 -44.78 13.63
C SER A 74 -16.49 -43.42 13.68
N GLU A 75 -16.44 -42.74 12.55
CA GLU A 75 -15.99 -41.39 12.40
C GLU A 75 -16.88 -40.50 13.28
N ALA A 76 -16.35 -40.02 14.40
CA ALA A 76 -17.05 -39.06 15.23
C ALA A 76 -16.96 -37.72 14.49
N GLU A 77 -18.13 -37.15 14.20
CA GLU A 77 -18.31 -35.80 13.71
C GLU A 77 -17.47 -34.84 14.59
N ALA A 78 -16.58 -34.07 13.98
CA ALA A 78 -15.76 -33.10 14.69
C ALA A 78 -16.69 -32.08 15.39
N PRO A 79 -16.43 -31.70 16.63
CA PRO A 79 -17.24 -30.68 17.28
C PRO A 79 -17.15 -29.38 16.49
N PRO A 80 -18.23 -28.58 16.42
CA PRO A 80 -18.20 -27.30 15.73
C PRO A 80 -17.05 -26.44 16.26
N THR A 81 -16.26 -25.86 15.36
CA THR A 81 -15.13 -24.98 15.72
C THR A 81 -15.66 -23.83 16.56
N GLU A 82 -15.21 -23.72 17.79
CA GLU A 82 -15.61 -22.64 18.68
C GLU A 82 -14.99 -21.33 18.15
N ILE A 83 -15.84 -20.34 17.85
CA ILE A 83 -15.39 -19.00 17.44
C ILE A 83 -14.67 -18.39 18.64
N VAL A 84 -13.34 -18.29 18.56
CA VAL A 84 -12.51 -17.70 19.61
C VAL A 84 -12.52 -16.18 19.43
N PRO A 85 -13.14 -15.41 20.34
CA PRO A 85 -13.05 -13.96 20.30
C PRO A 85 -11.59 -13.51 20.53
N PRO A 86 -11.16 -12.36 19.99
CA PRO A 86 -9.85 -11.82 20.30
C PRO A 86 -9.71 -11.60 21.83
N GLN A 87 -8.51 -11.84 22.36
CA GLN A 87 -8.24 -11.72 23.82
C GLN A 87 -8.54 -10.33 24.40
N GLU A 88 -8.56 -9.30 23.54
CA GLU A 88 -8.88 -7.91 23.84
C GLU A 88 -10.13 -7.51 23.07
N GLU A 89 -11.01 -6.73 23.67
CA GLU A 89 -12.32 -6.41 23.12
C GLU A 89 -12.21 -5.31 22.03
N VAL A 90 -12.59 -5.66 20.81
CA VAL A 90 -12.82 -4.70 19.72
C VAL A 90 -14.30 -4.28 19.76
N GLN A 91 -14.54 -2.99 19.83
CA GLN A 91 -15.87 -2.39 19.82
C GLN A 91 -16.37 -2.25 18.39
N LEU A 92 -17.59 -2.71 18.14
CA LEU A 92 -18.26 -2.69 16.85
C LEU A 92 -19.67 -2.12 16.97
N PRO A 93 -20.30 -1.66 15.88
CA PRO A 93 -21.72 -1.32 15.88
C PRO A 93 -22.61 -2.51 16.25
N PRO A 94 -23.83 -2.28 16.74
CA PRO A 94 -24.78 -3.35 17.07
C PRO A 94 -25.02 -4.30 15.89
N GLY A 95 -25.10 -5.60 16.17
CA GLY A 95 -25.31 -6.65 15.18
C GLY A 95 -24.05 -7.13 14.47
N PHE A 96 -22.90 -6.50 14.72
CA PHE A 96 -21.60 -6.98 14.21
C PHE A 96 -20.86 -7.80 15.25
N GLY A 97 -20.16 -8.84 14.76
CA GLY A 97 -19.21 -9.64 15.52
C GLY A 97 -17.83 -9.63 14.88
N ILE A 98 -16.80 -9.95 15.68
CA ILE A 98 -15.42 -10.10 15.21
C ILE A 98 -14.84 -11.40 15.72
N SER A 99 -14.09 -12.09 14.88
CA SER A 99 -13.32 -13.28 15.23
C SER A 99 -11.89 -13.17 14.72
N GLU A 100 -10.99 -13.95 15.30
CA GLU A 100 -9.66 -14.16 14.76
C GLU A 100 -9.77 -15.10 13.55
N TYR A 101 -9.34 -14.65 12.37
CA TYR A 101 -9.25 -15.49 11.17
C TYR A 101 -7.94 -16.30 11.17
N VAL A 102 -6.84 -15.65 11.56
CA VAL A 102 -5.52 -16.28 11.75
C VAL A 102 -4.65 -15.39 12.63
N SER A 103 -3.73 -16.01 13.39
CA SER A 103 -2.73 -15.33 14.21
C SER A 103 -1.31 -15.90 14.03
N GLY A 104 -0.34 -15.28 14.70
CA GLY A 104 1.07 -15.69 14.65
C GLY A 104 1.82 -15.21 13.41
N LEU A 105 1.25 -14.26 12.67
CA LEU A 105 1.84 -13.66 11.48
C LEU A 105 2.97 -12.68 11.83
N LYS A 106 3.84 -12.42 10.85
CA LYS A 106 5.02 -11.54 11.00
C LYS A 106 4.87 -10.24 10.21
N GLY A 107 4.14 -9.29 10.79
CA GLY A 107 3.87 -8.00 10.15
C GLY A 107 3.03 -8.14 8.87
N PRO A 108 1.79 -8.66 8.97
CA PRO A 108 0.89 -8.75 7.83
C PRO A 108 0.54 -7.36 7.34
N ARG A 109 0.60 -7.17 6.02
CA ARG A 109 0.34 -5.88 5.36
C ARG A 109 -0.90 -5.99 4.48
N MET A 110 -0.79 -5.53 3.21
CA MET A 110 -1.91 -5.54 2.27
C MET A 110 -2.33 -6.96 1.90
N MET A 111 -3.62 -7.11 1.69
CA MET A 111 -4.31 -8.36 1.39
C MET A 111 -4.95 -8.33 0.01
N THR A 112 -5.12 -9.50 -0.60
CA THR A 112 -5.93 -9.68 -1.81
C THR A 112 -6.55 -11.08 -1.82
N LEU A 113 -7.67 -11.25 -2.52
CA LEU A 113 -8.21 -12.57 -2.81
C LEU A 113 -7.53 -13.14 -4.06
N GLY A 114 -7.14 -14.41 -3.98
CA GLY A 114 -6.65 -15.16 -5.12
C GLY A 114 -7.75 -15.59 -6.09
N PRO A 115 -7.38 -16.11 -7.27
CA PRO A 115 -8.33 -16.71 -8.21
C PRO A 115 -9.10 -17.89 -7.60
N ASP A 116 -8.51 -18.54 -6.60
CA ASP A 116 -9.05 -19.63 -5.80
C ASP A 116 -9.94 -19.19 -4.62
N GLN A 117 -10.17 -17.88 -4.47
CA GLN A 117 -10.89 -17.22 -3.37
C GLN A 117 -10.22 -17.33 -1.99
N ALA A 118 -9.01 -17.88 -1.90
CA ALA A 118 -8.22 -17.83 -0.68
C ALA A 118 -7.68 -16.40 -0.44
N LEU A 119 -7.46 -16.06 0.82
CA LEU A 119 -6.83 -14.80 1.20
C LEU A 119 -5.32 -14.90 1.05
N TYR A 120 -4.72 -13.98 0.29
CA TYR A 120 -3.27 -13.80 0.20
C TYR A 120 -2.84 -12.55 0.96
N VAL A 121 -1.71 -12.64 1.65
CA VAL A 121 -1.22 -11.57 2.54
C VAL A 121 0.29 -11.36 2.34
N ALA A 122 0.69 -10.11 2.20
CA ALA A 122 2.10 -9.74 2.26
C ALA A 122 2.56 -9.77 3.72
N GLU A 123 3.43 -10.72 4.08
CA GLU A 123 4.01 -10.86 5.41
C GLU A 123 5.38 -10.20 5.43
N ARG A 124 5.39 -8.87 5.64
CA ARG A 124 6.54 -7.99 5.44
C ARG A 124 7.77 -8.40 6.24
N SER A 125 7.60 -8.66 7.53
CA SER A 125 8.71 -8.97 8.43
C SER A 125 9.24 -10.39 8.28
N ALA A 126 8.51 -11.25 7.56
CA ALA A 126 8.94 -12.60 7.20
C ALA A 126 9.48 -12.68 5.76
N ASN A 127 9.44 -11.57 4.99
CA ASN A 127 9.90 -11.52 3.60
C ASN A 127 9.22 -12.55 2.70
N ARG A 128 7.90 -12.72 2.85
CA ARG A 128 7.14 -13.73 2.11
C ARG A 128 5.70 -13.28 1.83
N ILE A 129 5.06 -14.00 0.92
CA ILE A 129 3.61 -13.98 0.73
C ILE A 129 3.05 -15.28 1.28
N ILE A 130 1.96 -15.20 2.01
CA ILE A 130 1.23 -16.36 2.51
C ILE A 130 -0.15 -16.44 1.87
N ARG A 131 -0.64 -17.66 1.76
CA ARG A 131 -1.99 -18.02 1.35
C ARG A 131 -2.71 -18.64 2.55
N LEU A 132 -3.93 -18.20 2.79
CA LEU A 132 -4.76 -18.58 3.92
C LEU A 132 -6.07 -19.18 3.39
N PRO A 133 -6.13 -20.47 3.12
CA PRO A 133 -7.35 -21.14 2.68
C PRO A 133 -8.34 -21.26 3.84
N ASP A 134 -9.63 -21.20 3.50
CA ASP A 134 -10.77 -21.51 4.38
C ASP A 134 -11.72 -22.40 3.54
N LYS A 135 -11.44 -23.71 3.52
CA LYS A 135 -12.10 -24.67 2.62
C LYS A 135 -13.47 -25.10 3.11
N ASP A 136 -13.66 -25.14 4.42
CA ASP A 136 -14.93 -25.49 5.06
C ASP A 136 -15.82 -24.26 5.32
N GLN A 137 -15.29 -23.04 5.05
CA GLN A 137 -15.99 -21.75 5.14
C GLN A 137 -16.52 -21.45 6.56
N ASP A 138 -15.78 -21.88 7.58
CA ASP A 138 -16.13 -21.62 8.98
C ASP A 138 -15.71 -20.22 9.44
N GLY A 139 -14.92 -19.50 8.61
CA GLY A 139 -14.44 -18.15 8.89
C GLY A 139 -13.17 -18.12 9.70
N VAL A 140 -12.42 -19.22 9.72
CA VAL A 140 -11.07 -19.39 10.26
C VAL A 140 -10.18 -20.02 9.18
N ALA A 141 -8.95 -19.55 9.04
CA ALA A 141 -8.04 -20.15 8.06
C ALA A 141 -7.67 -21.59 8.45
N ASP A 142 -7.78 -22.56 7.52
CA ASP A 142 -7.36 -23.96 7.71
C ASP A 142 -5.87 -24.11 8.02
N GLY A 143 -5.06 -23.10 7.66
CA GLY A 143 -3.63 -23.09 7.88
C GLY A 143 -2.94 -21.92 7.19
N ILE A 144 -1.63 -21.84 7.40
CA ILE A 144 -0.77 -20.84 6.78
C ILE A 144 0.10 -21.56 5.74
N GLU A 145 -0.17 -21.31 4.47
CA GLU A 145 0.62 -21.83 3.35
C GLU A 145 1.55 -20.73 2.84
N VAL A 146 2.82 -21.05 2.55
CA VAL A 146 3.75 -20.09 1.94
C VAL A 146 3.49 -20.10 0.44
N ALA A 147 3.10 -18.96 -0.11
CA ALA A 147 2.88 -18.78 -1.54
C ALA A 147 4.13 -18.27 -2.29
N ALA A 148 4.97 -17.47 -1.64
CA ALA A 148 6.28 -17.05 -2.13
C ALA A 148 7.16 -16.66 -0.97
N ASP A 149 8.48 -16.90 -1.06
CA ASP A 149 9.46 -16.49 -0.05
C ASP A 149 10.72 -15.84 -0.67
N GLY A 150 11.65 -15.43 0.19
CA GLY A 150 12.89 -14.81 -0.27
C GLY A 150 12.71 -13.38 -0.81
N LEU A 151 11.57 -12.74 -0.54
CA LEU A 151 11.26 -11.39 -0.95
C LEU A 151 11.96 -10.33 -0.09
N ASN A 152 11.92 -9.07 -0.52
CA ASN A 152 12.53 -7.94 0.20
C ASN A 152 11.48 -7.00 0.78
N ALA A 153 11.00 -7.28 1.99
CA ALA A 153 10.01 -6.48 2.71
C ALA A 153 8.74 -6.18 1.86
N PRO A 154 8.05 -7.22 1.35
CA PRO A 154 6.85 -7.05 0.54
C PRO A 154 5.78 -6.28 1.34
N SER A 155 5.11 -5.35 0.71
CA SER A 155 4.13 -4.49 1.38
C SER A 155 2.73 -4.54 0.78
N SER A 156 2.63 -4.81 -0.50
CA SER A 156 1.37 -4.89 -1.23
C SER A 156 1.44 -5.96 -2.31
N ILE A 157 0.29 -6.51 -2.63
CA ILE A 157 0.12 -7.57 -3.63
C ILE A 157 -1.14 -7.35 -4.43
N ALA A 158 -1.12 -7.71 -5.71
CA ALA A 158 -2.28 -7.70 -6.58
C ALA A 158 -2.18 -8.82 -7.62
N PHE A 159 -3.24 -9.59 -7.79
CA PHE A 159 -3.31 -10.53 -8.90
C PHE A 159 -3.57 -9.81 -10.22
N TYR A 160 -2.94 -10.25 -11.28
CA TYR A 160 -3.26 -9.86 -12.64
C TYR A 160 -4.24 -10.87 -13.27
N LYS A 161 -4.91 -10.49 -14.34
CA LYS A 161 -5.95 -11.32 -15.02
C LYS A 161 -5.47 -12.68 -15.48
N ASP A 162 -4.17 -12.90 -15.65
CA ASP A 162 -3.57 -14.18 -16.06
C ASP A 162 -3.20 -15.09 -14.89
N GLY A 163 -3.49 -14.67 -13.65
CA GLY A 163 -3.19 -15.39 -12.42
C GLY A 163 -1.80 -15.09 -11.85
N SER A 164 -0.95 -14.29 -12.51
CA SER A 164 0.32 -13.85 -11.94
C SER A 164 0.09 -12.89 -10.77
N LEU A 165 0.98 -12.92 -9.78
CA LEU A 165 0.93 -12.09 -8.58
C LEU A 165 1.98 -10.99 -8.65
N TYR A 166 1.54 -9.73 -8.61
CA TYR A 166 2.44 -8.58 -8.54
C TYR A 166 2.69 -8.21 -7.08
N VAL A 167 3.96 -7.93 -6.76
CA VAL A 167 4.41 -7.68 -5.39
C VAL A 167 5.15 -6.35 -5.33
N GLY A 168 4.68 -5.44 -4.48
CA GLY A 168 5.37 -4.19 -4.16
C GLY A 168 6.43 -4.42 -3.09
N GLU A 169 7.70 -4.40 -3.47
CA GLU A 169 8.86 -4.39 -2.58
C GLU A 169 9.43 -2.98 -2.43
N THR A 170 10.33 -2.79 -1.48
CA THR A 170 10.86 -1.45 -1.17
C THR A 170 11.49 -0.74 -2.37
N GLN A 171 12.21 -1.47 -3.24
CA GLN A 171 12.98 -0.89 -4.35
C GLN A 171 12.56 -1.37 -5.73
N GLN A 172 11.59 -2.26 -5.81
CA GLN A 172 11.17 -2.85 -7.07
C GLN A 172 9.72 -3.36 -7.01
N ILE A 173 9.15 -3.61 -8.19
CA ILE A 173 7.90 -4.35 -8.34
C ILE A 173 8.22 -5.66 -9.05
N LEU A 174 7.80 -6.76 -8.44
CA LEU A 174 7.96 -8.09 -8.99
C LEU A 174 6.65 -8.59 -9.58
N ARG A 175 6.76 -9.40 -10.64
CA ARG A 175 5.72 -10.31 -11.11
C ARG A 175 6.15 -11.73 -10.77
N LEU A 176 5.30 -12.43 -10.05
CA LEU A 176 5.50 -13.83 -9.67
C LEU A 176 4.57 -14.72 -10.48
N THR A 177 5.06 -15.89 -10.90
CA THR A 177 4.27 -16.89 -11.62
C THR A 177 4.39 -18.26 -10.98
N ASP A 178 3.31 -19.02 -11.08
CA ASP A 178 3.16 -20.39 -10.61
C ASP A 178 2.83 -21.27 -11.83
N PRO A 179 3.86 -21.77 -12.58
CA PRO A 179 3.64 -22.46 -13.84
C PRO A 179 3.09 -23.87 -13.69
N ASP A 180 3.24 -24.51 -12.54
CA ASP A 180 2.73 -25.86 -12.28
C ASP A 180 1.41 -25.87 -11.49
N GLY A 181 0.97 -24.72 -10.98
CA GLY A 181 -0.33 -24.52 -10.37
C GLY A 181 -0.46 -25.16 -8.99
N ASP A 182 0.66 -25.34 -8.27
CA ASP A 182 0.65 -25.96 -6.94
C ASP A 182 0.36 -24.96 -5.81
N GLY A 183 0.27 -23.67 -6.13
CA GLY A 183 -0.02 -22.57 -5.18
C GLY A 183 1.24 -21.91 -4.62
N TYR A 184 2.43 -22.32 -5.06
CA TYR A 184 3.70 -21.69 -4.74
C TYR A 184 4.29 -21.03 -6.00
N PHE A 185 4.58 -19.73 -5.93
CA PHE A 185 5.11 -18.94 -7.04
C PHE A 185 6.62 -19.12 -7.16
N GLN A 186 7.05 -20.02 -8.03
CA GLN A 186 8.47 -20.41 -8.19
C GLN A 186 9.27 -19.42 -9.03
N GLU A 187 8.63 -18.71 -9.94
CA GLU A 187 9.30 -17.82 -10.88
C GLU A 187 9.03 -16.36 -10.54
N SER A 188 10.05 -15.52 -10.66
CA SER A 188 9.95 -14.08 -10.43
C SER A 188 10.60 -13.29 -11.55
N GLU A 189 9.96 -12.19 -11.95
CA GLU A 189 10.46 -11.21 -12.90
C GLU A 189 10.39 -9.82 -12.28
N ILE A 190 11.45 -9.01 -12.44
CA ILE A 190 11.43 -7.61 -12.03
C ILE A 190 10.75 -6.82 -13.13
N ILE A 191 9.59 -6.22 -12.82
CA ILE A 191 8.81 -5.39 -13.75
C ILE A 191 9.24 -3.94 -13.67
N ILE A 192 9.47 -3.41 -12.47
CA ILE A 192 9.95 -2.05 -12.22
C ILE A 192 11.10 -2.14 -11.24
N ASP A 193 12.22 -1.51 -11.55
CA ASP A 193 13.45 -1.54 -10.74
C ASP A 193 13.91 -0.13 -10.34
N GLY A 194 14.84 -0.08 -9.40
CA GLY A 194 15.53 1.16 -9.03
C GLY A 194 14.63 2.19 -8.36
N ILE A 195 13.54 1.78 -7.71
CA ILE A 195 12.77 2.68 -6.85
C ILE A 195 13.66 3.05 -5.65
N PRO A 196 13.87 4.35 -5.34
CA PRO A 196 14.78 4.72 -4.28
C PRO A 196 14.40 4.15 -2.92
N ALA A 197 15.39 3.66 -2.17
CA ALA A 197 15.22 3.21 -0.79
C ALA A 197 15.11 4.39 0.19
N GLY A 198 14.76 4.08 1.44
CA GLY A 198 14.65 5.07 2.53
C GLY A 198 13.29 5.77 2.57
N GLY A 199 13.05 6.54 3.62
CA GLY A 199 11.79 7.22 3.87
C GLY A 199 10.59 6.28 3.94
N HIS A 200 9.48 6.67 3.33
CA HIS A 200 8.29 5.82 3.22
C HIS A 200 8.56 4.70 2.22
N SER A 201 8.58 3.47 2.70
CA SER A 201 9.06 2.30 1.99
C SER A 201 7.95 1.34 1.53
N THR A 202 6.69 1.67 1.76
CA THR A 202 5.54 0.94 1.19
C THR A 202 5.46 1.24 -0.31
N ARG A 203 5.22 0.21 -1.12
CA ARG A 203 4.88 0.31 -2.55
C ARG A 203 3.58 -0.43 -2.73
N THR A 204 2.51 0.33 -2.99
CA THR A 204 1.19 -0.27 -3.23
C THR A 204 0.98 -0.42 -4.71
N VAL A 205 0.62 -1.63 -5.12
CA VAL A 205 0.35 -2.01 -6.50
C VAL A 205 -1.16 -2.21 -6.71
N LEU A 206 -1.69 -1.70 -7.81
CA LEU A 206 -3.11 -1.80 -8.14
C LEU A 206 -3.28 -1.82 -9.66
N PHE A 207 -4.08 -2.75 -10.19
CA PHE A 207 -4.45 -2.72 -11.61
C PHE A 207 -5.67 -1.85 -11.84
N SER A 208 -5.70 -1.20 -13.02
CA SER A 208 -6.92 -0.56 -13.51
C SER A 208 -8.05 -1.58 -13.71
N PRO A 209 -9.32 -1.16 -13.64
CA PRO A 209 -10.47 -2.07 -13.82
C PRO A 209 -10.48 -2.79 -15.18
N ASP A 210 -9.91 -2.20 -16.21
CA ASP A 210 -9.76 -2.77 -17.56
C ASP A 210 -8.49 -3.62 -17.73
N TRP A 211 -7.61 -3.68 -16.70
CA TRP A 211 -6.33 -4.40 -16.69
C TRP A 211 -5.27 -3.83 -17.66
N GLU A 212 -5.46 -2.62 -18.15
CA GLU A 212 -4.53 -1.99 -19.09
C GLU A 212 -3.33 -1.35 -18.40
N TYR A 213 -3.49 -0.95 -17.14
CA TYR A 213 -2.48 -0.22 -16.39
C TYR A 213 -2.22 -0.82 -15.01
N LEU A 214 -0.97 -0.67 -14.57
CA LEU A 214 -0.49 -0.91 -13.22
C LEU A 214 -0.20 0.44 -12.55
N TYR A 215 -0.88 0.74 -11.45
CA TYR A 215 -0.64 1.90 -10.62
C TYR A 215 0.26 1.52 -9.45
N VAL A 216 1.25 2.37 -9.17
CA VAL A 216 2.22 2.17 -8.09
C VAL A 216 2.30 3.44 -7.26
N SER A 217 1.92 3.39 -5.98
CA SER A 217 2.16 4.51 -5.08
C SER A 217 3.54 4.44 -4.46
N ILE A 218 4.24 5.58 -4.43
CA ILE A 218 5.62 5.70 -3.97
C ILE A 218 5.71 6.89 -3.01
N GLY A 219 5.78 6.63 -1.71
CA GLY A 219 5.83 7.67 -0.70
C GLY A 219 7.17 8.44 -0.69
N SER A 220 7.17 9.59 -0.03
CA SER A 220 8.32 10.52 0.08
C SER A 220 9.53 9.90 0.77
N SER A 221 10.71 10.46 0.49
CA SER A 221 11.97 10.08 1.14
C SER A 221 12.12 10.66 2.55
N CYS A 222 11.32 11.65 2.90
CA CYS A 222 11.45 12.45 4.11
C CYS A 222 10.08 12.85 4.68
N ASN A 223 10.09 13.53 5.82
CA ASN A 223 8.88 14.16 6.37
C ASN A 223 8.38 15.31 5.50
N VAL A 224 9.28 16.22 5.15
CA VAL A 224 9.06 17.34 4.23
C VAL A 224 10.39 17.72 3.58
N CYS A 225 10.46 17.70 2.25
CA CYS A 225 11.62 18.09 1.44
C CYS A 225 11.21 18.23 -0.03
N LEU A 226 12.10 18.76 -0.84
CA LEU A 226 12.05 18.57 -2.29
C LEU A 226 12.69 17.23 -2.61
N GLU A 227 12.01 16.39 -3.36
CA GLU A 227 12.50 15.06 -3.73
C GLU A 227 13.56 15.12 -4.84
N ASP A 228 14.59 14.29 -4.73
CA ASP A 228 15.61 14.15 -5.77
C ASP A 228 15.14 13.22 -6.91
N ASP A 229 14.30 12.22 -6.60
CA ASP A 229 13.72 11.30 -7.58
C ASP A 229 12.25 11.69 -7.83
N PRO A 230 11.87 12.01 -9.06
CA PRO A 230 10.53 12.49 -9.40
C PRO A 230 9.41 11.45 -9.20
N ARG A 231 9.74 10.20 -8.93
CA ARG A 231 8.76 9.16 -8.63
C ARG A 231 8.31 9.17 -7.16
N ARG A 232 9.00 9.92 -6.28
CA ARG A 232 8.67 10.03 -4.86
C ARG A 232 7.50 10.97 -4.62
N ALA A 233 6.70 10.65 -3.59
CA ALA A 233 5.49 11.37 -3.19
C ALA A 233 4.43 11.39 -4.30
N THR A 234 4.32 10.30 -5.08
CA THR A 234 3.49 10.21 -6.28
C THR A 234 2.68 8.93 -6.35
N ILE A 235 1.73 8.91 -7.27
CA ILE A 235 1.20 7.70 -7.88
C ILE A 235 1.74 7.66 -9.31
N MET A 236 2.51 6.61 -9.61
CA MET A 236 3.01 6.32 -10.96
C MET A 236 2.07 5.35 -11.66
N ARG A 237 2.04 5.41 -13.00
CA ARG A 237 1.29 4.50 -13.86
C ARG A 237 2.22 3.86 -14.88
N TYR A 238 2.03 2.58 -15.14
CA TYR A 238 2.80 1.76 -16.08
C TYR A 238 1.87 0.84 -16.86
N ARG A 239 2.36 0.26 -17.95
CA ARG A 239 1.75 -0.98 -18.46
C ARG A 239 2.07 -2.14 -17.51
N PRO A 240 1.29 -3.26 -17.58
CA PRO A 240 1.56 -4.42 -16.71
C PRO A 240 2.96 -5.02 -16.88
N ASP A 241 3.62 -4.82 -18.03
CA ASP A 241 5.00 -5.23 -18.29
C ASP A 241 6.06 -4.22 -17.81
N GLY A 242 5.66 -3.16 -17.09
CA GLY A 242 6.53 -2.10 -16.60
C GLY A 242 6.89 -1.03 -17.62
N SER A 243 6.42 -1.14 -18.85
CA SER A 243 6.64 -0.11 -19.89
C SER A 243 5.73 1.12 -19.70
N GLU A 244 5.96 2.16 -20.49
CA GLU A 244 5.18 3.41 -20.50
C GLU A 244 5.10 4.07 -19.10
N GLU A 245 6.27 4.23 -18.43
CA GLU A 245 6.34 4.96 -17.14
C GLU A 245 5.76 6.36 -17.26
N GLU A 246 4.79 6.67 -16.42
CA GLU A 246 4.10 7.93 -16.38
C GLU A 246 3.84 8.41 -14.96
N LEU A 247 4.08 9.69 -14.68
CA LEU A 247 3.62 10.35 -13.47
C LEU A 247 2.10 10.56 -13.58
N TYR A 248 1.33 9.81 -12.80
CA TYR A 248 -0.13 9.91 -12.82
C TYR A 248 -0.64 11.04 -11.92
N ALA A 249 -0.13 11.12 -10.68
CA ALA A 249 -0.44 12.19 -9.74
C ALA A 249 0.73 12.48 -8.81
N ASP A 250 0.91 13.75 -8.46
CA ASP A 250 2.00 14.28 -7.65
C ASP A 250 1.52 14.82 -6.29
N GLY A 251 2.45 15.22 -5.44
CA GLY A 251 2.17 15.91 -4.19
C GLY A 251 1.51 15.05 -3.12
N LEU A 252 1.51 13.73 -3.28
CA LEU A 252 0.95 12.74 -2.33
C LEU A 252 2.07 12.24 -1.41
N ARG A 253 2.32 12.93 -0.29
CA ARG A 253 3.43 12.62 0.62
C ARG A 253 3.60 11.12 0.89
N ASN A 254 2.54 10.41 1.23
CA ASN A 254 2.56 8.98 1.46
C ASN A 254 1.16 8.36 1.26
N ALA A 255 0.80 8.11 0.02
CA ALA A 255 -0.45 7.48 -0.37
C ALA A 255 -0.33 5.96 -0.21
N VAL A 256 -0.51 5.44 1.00
CA VAL A 256 -0.33 4.01 1.28
C VAL A 256 -1.46 3.17 0.70
N GLY A 257 -2.71 3.59 0.86
CA GLY A 257 -3.86 2.93 0.26
C GLY A 257 -4.22 3.57 -1.08
N ILE A 258 -4.42 2.75 -2.12
CA ILE A 258 -5.05 3.15 -3.38
C ILE A 258 -6.10 2.10 -3.77
N THR A 259 -7.26 2.54 -4.26
CA THR A 259 -8.33 1.66 -4.70
C THR A 259 -9.21 2.34 -5.76
N PHE A 260 -9.78 1.57 -6.68
CA PHE A 260 -10.82 2.08 -7.56
C PHE A 260 -12.20 1.98 -6.89
N ARG A 261 -13.03 3.00 -7.09
CA ARG A 261 -14.44 2.90 -6.72
C ARG A 261 -15.12 1.85 -7.61
N PRO A 262 -15.82 0.87 -7.04
CA PRO A 262 -16.43 -0.22 -7.80
C PRO A 262 -17.33 0.26 -8.93
N GLY A 263 -17.16 -0.32 -10.13
CA GLY A 263 -17.94 0.02 -11.31
C GLY A 263 -17.58 1.34 -11.98
N THR A 264 -16.48 1.98 -11.55
CA THR A 264 -15.97 3.24 -12.12
C THR A 264 -14.47 3.17 -12.38
N GLU A 265 -13.91 4.22 -12.98
CA GLU A 265 -12.46 4.44 -13.14
C GLU A 265 -11.92 5.46 -12.12
N GLU A 266 -12.70 5.82 -11.10
CA GLU A 266 -12.28 6.77 -10.07
C GLU A 266 -11.27 6.12 -9.15
N LEU A 267 -10.02 6.61 -9.18
CA LEU A 267 -8.96 6.20 -8.28
C LEU A 267 -9.03 7.01 -6.98
N TRP A 268 -9.12 6.32 -5.86
CA TRP A 268 -9.12 6.91 -4.54
C TRP A 268 -7.82 6.57 -3.81
N ALA A 269 -7.26 7.55 -3.10
CA ALA A 269 -5.99 7.42 -2.41
C ALA A 269 -6.06 7.99 -0.99
N THR A 270 -5.64 7.22 0.02
CA THR A 270 -5.30 7.79 1.34
C THR A 270 -3.99 8.55 1.24
N ASN A 271 -3.79 9.59 2.05
CA ASN A 271 -2.50 10.26 2.14
C ASN A 271 -2.19 10.64 3.58
N ASN A 272 -1.02 10.19 4.06
CA ASN A 272 -0.52 10.56 5.37
C ASN A 272 0.18 11.92 5.30
N GLY A 273 -0.34 12.90 6.06
CA GLY A 273 0.18 14.25 6.17
C GLY A 273 1.58 14.33 6.80
N ARG A 274 2.23 15.51 6.72
CA ARG A 274 3.55 15.71 7.36
C ARG A 274 3.43 15.73 8.87
N ASP A 275 4.50 15.31 9.54
CA ASP A 275 4.66 15.39 10.99
C ASP A 275 5.15 16.79 11.43
N TRP A 276 5.01 17.10 12.72
CA TRP A 276 5.58 18.27 13.39
C TRP A 276 4.94 19.62 13.07
N LEU A 277 3.65 19.65 12.69
CA LEU A 277 2.83 20.88 12.65
C LEU A 277 1.85 20.99 13.83
N GLY A 278 2.11 20.26 14.92
CA GLY A 278 1.23 20.16 16.08
C GLY A 278 0.26 18.98 15.98
N ASP A 279 -0.61 18.82 16.98
CA ASP A 279 -1.48 17.65 17.10
C ASP A 279 -2.63 17.61 16.10
N GLU A 280 -3.05 18.77 15.58
CA GLU A 280 -4.26 18.89 14.77
C GLU A 280 -3.97 19.21 13.29
N GLN A 281 -2.69 19.29 12.87
CA GLN A 281 -2.32 19.67 11.51
C GLN A 281 -1.13 18.88 10.96
N PRO A 282 -1.13 18.67 9.62
CA PRO A 282 -2.29 18.78 8.75
C PRO A 282 -3.26 17.62 8.99
N PRO A 283 -4.52 17.70 8.55
CA PRO A 283 -5.41 16.56 8.56
C PRO A 283 -4.86 15.46 7.65
N GLU A 284 -5.14 14.21 7.98
CA GLU A 284 -5.04 13.11 7.04
C GLU A 284 -6.12 13.23 5.98
N THR A 285 -5.87 12.73 4.78
CA THR A 285 -6.77 12.98 3.66
C THR A 285 -7.06 11.74 2.84
N ILE A 286 -8.21 11.76 2.16
CA ILE A 286 -8.52 10.91 1.03
C ILE A 286 -8.76 11.81 -0.18
N TYR A 287 -8.11 11.48 -1.28
CA TYR A 287 -8.27 12.14 -2.56
C TYR A 287 -8.95 11.21 -3.56
N ARG A 288 -9.78 11.79 -4.43
CA ARG A 288 -10.15 11.20 -5.72
C ARG A 288 -9.21 11.79 -6.74
N VAL A 289 -8.38 10.94 -7.33
CA VAL A 289 -7.20 11.36 -8.09
C VAL A 289 -7.42 11.11 -9.59
N GLU A 290 -7.13 12.10 -10.39
CA GLU A 290 -7.12 12.01 -11.86
C GLU A 290 -5.68 12.23 -12.38
N GLN A 291 -5.47 11.91 -13.66
CA GLN A 291 -4.18 12.12 -14.29
C GLN A 291 -3.80 13.61 -14.35
N GLY A 292 -2.63 13.93 -13.81
CA GLY A 292 -2.10 15.30 -13.77
C GLY A 292 -2.44 16.08 -12.52
N ASP A 293 -3.13 15.46 -11.54
CA ASP A 293 -3.43 16.10 -10.28
C ASP A 293 -2.17 16.27 -9.41
N ASP A 294 -2.17 17.37 -8.62
CA ASP A 294 -1.17 17.67 -7.60
C ASP A 294 -1.89 17.87 -6.25
N ALA A 295 -1.56 17.03 -5.26
CA ALA A 295 -2.07 17.14 -3.90
C ALA A 295 -1.28 18.12 -3.01
N GLY A 296 -0.23 18.75 -3.55
CA GLY A 296 0.45 19.95 -3.02
C GLY A 296 1.69 19.72 -2.16
N TRP A 297 1.93 18.53 -1.61
CA TRP A 297 3.14 18.30 -0.83
C TRP A 297 4.40 18.50 -1.69
N PRO A 298 5.47 19.16 -1.19
CA PRO A 298 5.70 19.60 0.19
C PRO A 298 5.22 21.01 0.53
N ARG A 299 4.64 21.77 -0.38
CA ARG A 299 4.38 23.21 -0.24
C ARG A 299 3.01 23.54 0.32
N CYS A 300 2.01 22.72 0.00
CA CYS A 300 0.63 22.86 0.43
C CYS A 300 0.10 21.53 0.97
N HIS A 301 -0.75 21.59 1.99
CA HIS A 301 -1.40 20.43 2.57
C HIS A 301 -2.90 20.61 2.52
N SER A 302 -3.62 19.53 2.17
CA SER A 302 -5.09 19.52 2.16
C SER A 302 -5.70 20.67 1.32
N GLY A 303 -5.05 21.05 0.22
CA GLY A 303 -5.49 22.10 -0.69
C GLY A 303 -5.46 23.54 -0.12
N ARG A 304 -5.14 23.76 1.17
CA ARG A 304 -5.30 25.07 1.82
C ARG A 304 -4.28 25.45 2.89
N ILE A 305 -3.49 24.54 3.39
CA ILE A 305 -2.51 24.79 4.45
C ILE A 305 -1.13 24.97 3.81
N ILE A 306 -0.64 26.20 3.79
CA ILE A 306 0.70 26.52 3.29
C ILE A 306 1.73 25.96 4.28
N ASP A 307 2.71 25.19 3.76
CA ASP A 307 3.79 24.65 4.57
C ASP A 307 4.69 25.78 5.09
N PRO A 308 5.02 25.81 6.40
CA PRO A 308 5.80 26.91 6.98
C PRO A 308 7.27 26.91 6.54
N ASP A 309 7.82 25.78 6.06
CA ASP A 309 9.24 25.64 5.70
C ASP A 309 9.46 25.69 4.19
N PHE A 310 8.47 25.21 3.38
CA PHE A 310 8.57 25.02 1.93
C PHE A 310 7.55 25.81 1.12
N GLY A 311 6.46 26.30 1.74
CA GLY A 311 5.38 26.96 1.05
C GLY A 311 5.50 28.48 1.01
N GLU A 312 4.98 29.08 -0.07
CA GLU A 312 4.86 30.52 -0.26
C GLU A 312 3.38 30.89 -0.52
N ALA A 313 3.06 32.17 -0.45
CA ALA A 313 1.72 32.67 -0.73
C ALA A 313 1.30 32.32 -2.18
N GLY A 314 0.21 31.58 -2.33
CA GLY A 314 -0.30 31.11 -3.63
C GLY A 314 0.00 29.65 -3.95
N ASP A 315 0.87 28.96 -3.20
CA ASP A 315 1.24 27.57 -3.48
C ASP A 315 0.10 26.56 -3.29
N CYS A 316 -1.02 26.98 -2.69
CA CYS A 316 -2.25 26.18 -2.64
C CYS A 316 -3.24 26.48 -3.78
N GLU A 317 -2.91 27.39 -4.70
CA GLU A 317 -3.80 27.68 -5.83
C GLU A 317 -3.73 26.56 -6.88
N GLY A 318 -4.87 25.95 -7.18
CA GLY A 318 -4.98 24.84 -8.15
C GLY A 318 -4.57 23.48 -7.63
N ILE A 319 -4.26 23.38 -6.34
CA ILE A 319 -4.00 22.10 -5.68
C ILE A 319 -5.30 21.32 -5.49
N LEU A 320 -5.23 19.99 -5.63
CA LEU A 320 -6.37 19.09 -5.48
C LEU A 320 -6.95 19.16 -4.06
N ASP A 321 -8.25 19.44 -3.96
CA ASP A 321 -8.97 19.36 -2.69
C ASP A 321 -9.24 17.90 -2.30
N PRO A 322 -9.10 17.52 -1.02
CA PRO A 322 -9.46 16.19 -0.57
C PRO A 322 -10.99 15.96 -0.59
N VAL A 323 -11.41 14.73 -0.87
CA VAL A 323 -12.80 14.29 -0.72
C VAL A 323 -13.16 14.20 0.76
N VAL A 324 -12.22 13.79 1.60
CA VAL A 324 -12.40 13.63 3.04
C VAL A 324 -11.14 14.10 3.77
N GLU A 325 -11.34 14.92 4.80
CA GLU A 325 -10.34 15.19 5.82
C GLU A 325 -10.61 14.33 7.05
N MET A 326 -9.55 13.77 7.61
CA MET A 326 -9.60 12.88 8.76
C MET A 326 -8.70 13.44 9.86
N GLN A 327 -8.85 12.91 11.08
CA GLN A 327 -8.05 13.33 12.21
C GLN A 327 -6.54 13.24 11.92
N ALA A 328 -5.83 14.34 12.16
CA ALA A 328 -4.39 14.44 11.95
C ALA A 328 -3.63 13.32 12.69
N HIS A 329 -2.62 12.76 12.04
CA HIS A 329 -1.73 11.72 12.55
C HIS A 329 -2.37 10.35 12.80
N SER A 330 -3.61 10.12 12.33
CA SER A 330 -4.27 8.79 12.41
C SER A 330 -3.58 7.73 11.55
N ALA A 331 -2.77 8.14 10.59
CA ALA A 331 -2.04 7.29 9.64
C ALA A 331 -2.98 6.35 8.86
N PRO A 332 -3.87 6.86 7.98
CA PRO A 332 -4.72 6.03 7.13
C PRO A 332 -3.87 5.23 6.15
N LEU A 333 -4.06 3.92 6.13
CA LEU A 333 -3.34 3.01 5.25
C LEU A 333 -4.29 2.41 4.21
N GLY A 334 -4.50 1.08 4.25
CA GLY A 334 -5.40 0.41 3.33
C GLY A 334 -6.85 0.87 3.46
N HIS A 335 -7.55 0.94 2.35
CA HIS A 335 -8.96 1.29 2.31
C HIS A 335 -9.65 0.54 1.17
N ARG A 336 -10.92 0.19 1.37
CA ARG A 336 -11.74 -0.50 0.36
C ARG A 336 -13.18 -0.05 0.46
N PHE A 337 -13.85 0.05 -0.67
CA PHE A 337 -15.30 0.12 -0.72
C PHE A 337 -15.89 -1.24 -0.38
N TYR A 338 -16.88 -1.26 0.48
CA TYR A 338 -17.56 -2.51 0.81
C TYR A 338 -18.44 -2.97 -0.36
N THR A 339 -18.11 -4.13 -0.90
CA THR A 339 -18.80 -4.73 -2.06
C THR A 339 -19.58 -6.01 -1.68
N GLY A 340 -19.53 -6.40 -0.41
CA GLY A 340 -20.28 -7.54 0.10
C GLY A 340 -21.77 -7.26 0.22
N THR A 341 -22.58 -8.31 0.41
CA THR A 341 -24.04 -8.22 0.56
C THR A 341 -24.51 -8.65 1.95
N LYS A 342 -23.58 -8.92 2.88
CA LYS A 342 -23.92 -9.42 4.22
C LYS A 342 -24.15 -8.33 5.24
N PHE A 343 -23.46 -7.18 5.10
CA PHE A 343 -23.71 -6.02 5.96
C PHE A 343 -25.05 -5.37 5.59
N PRO A 344 -25.69 -4.64 6.52
CA PRO A 344 -26.91 -3.89 6.23
C PRO A 344 -26.77 -2.96 5.02
N GLU A 345 -27.91 -2.64 4.38
CA GLU A 345 -27.94 -1.83 3.16
C GLU A 345 -27.23 -0.49 3.30
N GLU A 346 -27.26 0.11 4.48
CA GLU A 346 -26.59 1.38 4.78
C GLU A 346 -25.06 1.33 4.77
N TYR A 347 -24.45 0.13 4.66
CA TYR A 347 -23.00 -0.07 4.55
C TYR A 347 -22.56 -0.37 3.11
N GLN A 348 -23.52 -0.61 2.22
CA GLN A 348 -23.24 -0.98 0.83
C GLN A 348 -22.61 0.20 0.09
N GLY A 349 -21.44 -0.02 -0.51
CA GLY A 349 -20.72 1.02 -1.25
C GLY A 349 -19.95 2.01 -0.39
N ASP A 350 -20.03 1.92 0.94
CA ASP A 350 -19.24 2.77 1.84
C ASP A 350 -17.77 2.42 1.85
N LEU A 351 -16.95 3.41 2.17
CA LEU A 351 -15.50 3.26 2.24
C LEU A 351 -15.06 2.91 3.66
N PHE A 352 -14.34 1.81 3.83
CA PHE A 352 -13.69 1.43 5.06
C PHE A 352 -12.20 1.76 4.98
N VAL A 353 -11.63 2.32 6.06
CA VAL A 353 -10.23 2.77 6.11
C VAL A 353 -9.57 2.28 7.39
N ALA A 354 -8.43 1.63 7.27
CA ALA A 354 -7.61 1.23 8.40
C ALA A 354 -6.73 2.41 8.87
N PHE A 355 -6.87 2.82 10.11
CA PHE A 355 -6.03 3.80 10.78
C PHE A 355 -4.97 3.09 11.60
N HIS A 356 -3.72 3.19 11.16
CA HIS A 356 -2.58 2.50 11.77
C HIS A 356 -2.17 3.09 13.12
N GLY A 357 -2.49 4.36 13.36
CA GLY A 357 -2.29 5.04 14.62
C GLY A 357 -1.08 5.96 14.67
N SER A 358 -1.18 6.96 15.52
CA SER A 358 -0.24 8.05 15.68
C SER A 358 1.03 7.66 16.42
N TRP A 359 2.13 8.39 16.17
CA TRP A 359 3.37 8.28 16.92
C TRP A 359 3.89 9.65 17.41
N ASN A 360 3.42 10.76 16.83
CA ASN A 360 3.89 12.13 17.07
C ASN A 360 2.78 13.07 17.56
N ARG A 361 1.81 12.53 18.30
CA ARG A 361 0.67 13.26 18.87
C ARG A 361 0.70 13.19 20.39
N SER A 362 0.33 14.27 21.08
CA SER A 362 0.28 14.33 22.55
C SER A 362 -0.70 13.31 23.13
N ASP A 363 -1.91 13.24 22.54
CA ASP A 363 -2.89 12.21 22.84
C ASP A 363 -2.92 11.23 21.66
N PRO A 364 -2.55 9.96 21.85
CA PRO A 364 -2.57 8.96 20.78
C PRO A 364 -3.94 8.85 20.12
N THR A 365 -3.95 8.63 18.80
CA THR A 365 -5.17 8.47 18.02
C THR A 365 -4.99 7.48 16.88
N GLY A 366 -6.08 7.13 16.17
CA GLY A 366 -6.09 6.07 15.17
C GLY A 366 -6.25 4.71 15.83
N TYR A 367 -5.50 3.70 15.40
CA TYR A 367 -5.57 2.33 15.90
C TYR A 367 -7.00 1.76 15.83
N LYS A 368 -7.66 1.95 14.69
CA LYS A 368 -9.06 1.57 14.45
C LYS A 368 -9.36 1.44 12.96
N VAL A 369 -10.50 0.91 12.64
CA VAL A 369 -11.08 0.99 11.30
C VAL A 369 -12.24 1.96 11.34
N VAL A 370 -12.31 2.86 10.37
CA VAL A 370 -13.39 3.82 10.22
C VAL A 370 -14.21 3.52 8.98
N ARG A 371 -15.49 3.93 9.00
CA ARG A 371 -16.43 3.94 7.88
C ARG A 371 -16.66 5.36 7.42
N ILE A 372 -16.68 5.57 6.12
CA ILE A 372 -17.01 6.82 5.47
C ILE A 372 -18.17 6.54 4.51
N PRO A 373 -19.39 7.01 4.82
CA PRO A 373 -20.52 6.87 3.91
C PRO A 373 -20.29 7.62 2.60
N VAL A 374 -20.53 6.93 1.48
CA VAL A 374 -20.30 7.45 0.12
C VAL A 374 -21.57 7.26 -0.71
N ASP A 375 -22.03 8.32 -1.36
CA ASP A 375 -23.20 8.26 -2.25
C ASP A 375 -22.84 7.67 -3.64
N ASP A 376 -23.89 7.45 -4.46
CA ASP A 376 -23.74 6.90 -5.82
C ASP A 376 -22.90 7.81 -6.75
N GLN A 377 -22.74 9.09 -6.41
CA GLN A 377 -21.91 10.05 -7.14
C GLN A 377 -20.47 10.08 -6.67
N GLY A 378 -20.12 9.32 -5.62
CA GLY A 378 -18.78 9.30 -5.04
C GLY A 378 -18.52 10.48 -4.08
N ASN A 379 -19.55 11.07 -3.50
CA ASN A 379 -19.37 12.09 -2.47
C ASN A 379 -19.42 11.45 -1.07
N ALA A 380 -18.52 11.87 -0.19
CA ALA A 380 -18.62 11.52 1.22
C ALA A 380 -19.78 12.29 1.88
N THR A 381 -20.72 11.58 2.50
CA THR A 381 -22.00 12.18 2.96
C THR A 381 -22.17 12.19 4.47
N GLY A 382 -21.39 11.43 5.25
CA GLY A 382 -21.66 11.20 6.68
C GLY A 382 -20.48 11.46 7.62
N GLY A 383 -19.38 11.98 7.12
CA GLY A 383 -18.14 12.15 7.91
C GLY A 383 -17.41 10.82 8.20
N VAL A 384 -16.45 10.88 9.11
CA VAL A 384 -15.61 9.72 9.50
C VAL A 384 -16.19 9.09 10.75
N ILE A 385 -16.67 7.85 10.66
CA ILE A 385 -17.40 7.14 11.71
C ILE A 385 -16.55 5.95 12.19
N ASP A 386 -16.35 5.82 13.48
CA ASP A 386 -15.67 4.65 14.05
C ASP A 386 -16.49 3.37 13.74
N PHE A 387 -15.83 2.36 13.15
CA PHE A 387 -16.46 1.08 12.83
C PHE A 387 -15.92 -0.04 13.71
N ALA A 388 -14.61 -0.23 13.76
CA ALA A 388 -13.98 -1.17 14.67
C ALA A 388 -12.90 -0.44 15.46
N ALA A 389 -13.05 -0.36 16.79
CA ALA A 389 -12.15 0.38 17.67
C ALA A 389 -11.82 -0.46 18.91
N GLY A 390 -10.77 -0.05 19.68
CA GLY A 390 -10.36 -0.74 20.90
C GLY A 390 -8.91 -1.21 20.90
N TRP A 391 -8.20 -1.13 19.77
CA TRP A 391 -6.75 -1.41 19.75
C TRP A 391 -5.91 -0.40 20.53
N LEU A 392 -6.44 0.80 20.75
CA LEU A 392 -5.88 1.82 21.65
C LEU A 392 -6.59 1.74 23.00
N ARG A 393 -5.82 1.51 24.07
CA ARG A 393 -6.33 1.46 25.45
C ARG A 393 -6.45 2.86 26.06
N GLU A 394 -7.20 2.98 27.14
CA GLU A 394 -7.39 4.23 27.89
C GLU A 394 -6.07 4.80 28.46
N ASP A 395 -5.07 3.97 28.71
CA ASP A 395 -3.74 4.38 29.18
C ASP A 395 -2.82 4.88 28.06
N GLY A 396 -3.31 4.93 26.81
CA GLY A 396 -2.57 5.34 25.62
C GLY A 396 -1.68 4.25 25.02
N SER A 397 -1.64 3.04 25.61
CA SER A 397 -0.96 1.90 24.98
C SER A 397 -1.81 1.27 23.88
N GLN A 398 -1.17 0.70 22.87
CA GLN A 398 -1.85 -0.06 21.81
C GLN A 398 -1.48 -1.54 21.88
N TRP A 399 -2.42 -2.41 21.52
CA TRP A 399 -2.17 -3.85 21.43
C TRP A 399 -2.24 -4.38 20.00
N GLY A 400 -2.67 -3.56 19.04
CA GLY A 400 -2.68 -3.87 17.62
C GLY A 400 -2.66 -2.60 16.78
N ARG A 401 -2.45 -2.78 15.47
CA ARG A 401 -2.33 -1.70 14.48
C ARG A 401 -2.94 -2.13 13.17
N PRO A 402 -4.22 -1.78 12.90
CA PRO A 402 -4.88 -2.07 11.63
C PRO A 402 -4.10 -1.52 10.44
N VAL A 403 -3.96 -2.31 9.38
CA VAL A 403 -3.19 -1.96 8.18
C VAL A 403 -4.05 -1.91 6.93
N ASP A 404 -4.85 -2.94 6.68
CA ASP A 404 -5.67 -3.06 5.48
C ASP A 404 -7.04 -3.63 5.81
N VAL A 405 -7.99 -3.37 4.94
CA VAL A 405 -9.34 -3.92 4.98
C VAL A 405 -9.68 -4.55 3.63
N LEU A 406 -10.41 -5.66 3.63
CA LEU A 406 -10.79 -6.36 2.41
C LEU A 406 -12.14 -7.06 2.60
N THR A 407 -13.05 -6.93 1.64
CA THR A 407 -14.29 -7.72 1.63
C THR A 407 -13.97 -9.18 1.31
N GLY A 408 -14.35 -10.08 2.20
CA GLY A 408 -14.20 -11.53 2.04
C GLY A 408 -15.20 -12.13 1.06
N PRO A 409 -14.96 -13.37 0.60
CA PRO A 409 -15.85 -14.05 -0.34
C PRO A 409 -17.23 -14.36 0.26
N ASP A 410 -17.31 -14.46 1.57
CA ASP A 410 -18.55 -14.64 2.34
C ASP A 410 -19.28 -13.32 2.64
N GLY A 411 -18.74 -12.19 2.21
CA GLY A 411 -19.25 -10.83 2.47
C GLY A 411 -18.89 -10.27 3.86
N SER A 412 -18.00 -10.91 4.61
CA SER A 412 -17.36 -10.35 5.81
C SER A 412 -16.32 -9.30 5.44
N LEU A 413 -15.79 -8.59 6.42
CA LEU A 413 -14.66 -7.66 6.26
C LEU A 413 -13.44 -8.21 6.98
N PHE A 414 -12.37 -8.50 6.25
CA PHE A 414 -11.07 -8.83 6.83
C PHE A 414 -10.33 -7.56 7.23
N ILE A 415 -9.59 -7.61 8.33
CA ILE A 415 -8.72 -6.54 8.82
C ILE A 415 -7.35 -7.15 9.11
N SER A 416 -6.29 -6.71 8.44
CA SER A 416 -4.92 -7.07 8.79
C SER A 416 -4.38 -6.17 9.89
N ASP A 417 -3.57 -6.73 10.80
CA ASP A 417 -3.01 -6.05 11.96
C ASP A 417 -1.54 -6.46 12.13
N ASP A 418 -0.62 -5.55 11.80
CA ASP A 418 0.83 -5.83 11.87
C ASP A 418 1.39 -5.69 13.29
N GLY A 419 0.69 -4.99 14.19
CA GLY A 419 1.05 -4.87 15.59
C GLY A 419 0.76 -6.14 16.38
N ALA A 420 -0.42 -6.74 16.17
CA ALA A 420 -0.82 -7.99 16.82
C ALA A 420 -0.41 -9.24 16.05
N GLY A 421 0.01 -9.12 14.78
CA GLY A 421 0.34 -10.25 13.92
C GLY A 421 -0.86 -11.13 13.60
N ARG A 422 -1.99 -10.51 13.21
CA ARG A 422 -3.28 -11.19 13.03
C ARG A 422 -4.03 -10.71 11.79
N ILE A 423 -4.98 -11.52 11.36
CA ILE A 423 -6.08 -11.12 10.50
C ILE A 423 -7.37 -11.37 11.30
N TYR A 424 -8.22 -10.35 11.35
CA TYR A 424 -9.56 -10.45 11.91
C TYR A 424 -10.58 -10.58 10.81
N ARG A 425 -11.70 -11.23 11.13
CA ARG A 425 -12.90 -11.30 10.30
C ARG A 425 -14.05 -10.64 11.05
N VAL A 426 -14.59 -9.55 10.48
CA VAL A 426 -15.78 -8.86 10.99
C VAL A 426 -16.99 -9.34 10.17
N PHE A 427 -18.04 -9.75 10.84
CA PHE A 427 -19.25 -10.28 10.24
C PHE A 427 -20.50 -9.65 10.85
N TYR A 428 -21.63 -9.72 10.16
CA TYR A 428 -22.91 -9.23 10.65
C TYR A 428 -23.82 -10.41 10.97
N SER A 429 -24.26 -10.52 12.21
CA SER A 429 -25.17 -11.56 12.69
C SER A 429 -26.63 -11.12 12.74
N GLY A 430 -26.89 -9.82 12.79
CA GLY A 430 -28.23 -9.25 12.85
C GLY A 430 -28.86 -9.30 14.24
N GLU A 431 -28.11 -9.66 15.30
CA GLU A 431 -28.59 -9.76 16.68
C GLU A 431 -28.23 -8.53 17.52
#